data_8940bfd8554d0358f56723507e4f75a1
#
_entry.id   8940bfd8554d0358f56723507e4f75a1
#
_cell.length_a   1.000
_cell.length_b   1.000
_cell.length_c   1.000
_cell.angle_alpha   90.00
_cell.angle_beta   90.00
_cell.angle_gamma   90.00
#
_symmetry.space_group_name_H-M   'P 1'
#
loop_
_entity.id
_entity.type
_entity.pdbx_description
1 polymer ?
#
loop_
_entity_poly.entity_id
_entity_poly.type
_entity_poly.pdbx_seq_one_letter_code
_entity_poly.pdbx_strand_id
1 'polypeptide(L)'
;MSEKLKVIAIGFSAGSVKLLEVFSRSNFIDEFYLSSSSIKEDKNLKGFKNLNIKSYLRENWKNVNVFIFIGSLGATTRLISSLISNKESDPGVIVTDKKGSKIIPILNLHHNKTKNIALKIQNFIGGEIIETNNSSLENLLNLDSFGNNWGWRRSGSIENWSKLVINQSKKETIFFQQFSGNELWKGCKPSRNLNQLDYCD
;
A
#
# COMPACT_ATOMS: atom_id res chain seq x y z
N MET A 1 -9.19 -18.24 8.67
CA MET A 1 -9.48 -16.94 9.28
C MET A 1 -8.53 -15.92 8.65
N SER A 2 -9.05 -14.88 8.00
CA SER A 2 -8.19 -13.80 7.47
C SER A 2 -7.59 -13.06 8.65
N GLU A 3 -6.27 -12.97 8.68
CA GLU A 3 -5.54 -12.20 9.69
C GLU A 3 -6.01 -10.73 9.63
N LYS A 4 -6.48 -10.21 10.75
CA LYS A 4 -6.98 -8.83 10.84
C LYS A 4 -5.82 -7.88 10.52
N LEU A 5 -5.98 -7.01 9.51
CA LEU A 5 -4.98 -6.00 9.18
C LEU A 5 -4.88 -4.96 10.29
N LYS A 6 -3.66 -4.64 10.72
CA LYS A 6 -3.39 -3.51 11.61
C LYS A 6 -3.04 -2.28 10.77
N VAL A 7 -3.91 -1.26 10.84
CA VAL A 7 -3.79 0.00 10.10
C VAL A 7 -3.73 1.17 11.07
N ILE A 8 -2.75 2.05 10.91
CA ILE A 8 -2.50 3.17 11.82
C ILE A 8 -2.42 4.48 11.05
N ALA A 9 -3.16 5.50 11.53
CA ALA A 9 -3.12 6.85 11.00
C ALA A 9 -2.35 7.80 11.94
N ILE A 10 -1.43 8.59 11.37
CA ILE A 10 -0.56 9.50 12.11
C ILE A 10 -0.59 10.89 11.46
N GLY A 11 -1.04 11.89 12.21
CA GLY A 11 -0.99 13.30 11.82
C GLY A 11 0.31 13.96 12.25
N PHE A 12 0.93 14.75 11.36
CA PHE A 12 2.18 15.45 11.65
C PHE A 12 2.00 16.82 12.32
N SER A 13 0.82 17.41 12.24
CA SER A 13 0.59 18.76 12.75
C SER A 13 -0.86 18.95 13.18
N ALA A 14 -1.14 20.03 13.92
CA ALA A 14 -2.49 20.44 14.29
C ALA A 14 -3.48 20.45 13.12
N GLY A 15 -3.01 20.87 11.93
CA GLY A 15 -3.83 20.85 10.70
C GLY A 15 -4.28 19.46 10.23
N SER A 16 -3.71 18.38 10.79
CA SER A 16 -4.12 17.00 10.47
C SER A 16 -5.33 16.53 11.28
N VAL A 17 -5.70 17.24 12.35
CA VAL A 17 -6.73 16.83 13.32
C VAL A 17 -8.07 16.61 12.64
N LYS A 18 -8.51 17.54 11.79
CA LYS A 18 -9.79 17.42 11.07
C LYS A 18 -9.89 16.13 10.26
N LEU A 19 -8.82 15.74 9.57
CA LEU A 19 -8.81 14.52 8.79
C LEU A 19 -8.72 13.28 9.68
N LEU A 20 -7.98 13.34 10.80
CA LEU A 20 -7.97 12.26 11.80
C LEU A 20 -9.35 12.04 12.40
N GLU A 21 -10.11 13.11 12.70
CA GLU A 21 -11.50 13.03 13.17
C GLU A 21 -12.42 12.39 12.14
N VAL A 22 -12.24 12.71 10.86
CA VAL A 22 -12.97 12.03 9.77
C VAL A 22 -12.60 10.56 9.75
N PHE A 23 -11.33 10.23 9.76
CA PHE A 23 -10.84 8.85 9.75
C PHE A 23 -11.26 8.05 10.99
N SER A 24 -11.42 8.67 12.16
CA SER A 24 -11.88 7.96 13.37
C SER A 24 -13.28 7.38 13.27
N ARG A 25 -14.07 7.81 12.28
CA ARG A 25 -15.39 7.26 11.96
C ARG A 25 -15.32 6.07 10.98
N SER A 26 -14.12 5.74 10.47
CA SER A 26 -13.93 4.60 9.59
C SER A 26 -13.79 3.31 10.39
N ASN A 27 -14.08 2.18 9.73
CA ASN A 27 -13.95 0.83 10.31
C ASN A 27 -12.70 0.07 9.84
N PHE A 28 -11.82 0.75 9.11
CA PHE A 28 -10.62 0.13 8.51
C PHE A 28 -9.30 0.69 9.06
N ILE A 29 -9.34 1.62 10.01
CA ILE A 29 -8.18 2.15 10.72
C ILE A 29 -8.34 1.81 12.21
N ASP A 30 -7.31 1.18 12.79
CA ASP A 30 -7.38 0.66 14.17
C ASP A 30 -6.91 1.69 15.20
N GLU A 31 -5.90 2.51 14.88
CA GLU A 31 -5.32 3.44 15.83
C GLU A 31 -5.02 4.80 15.18
N PHE A 32 -5.14 5.86 15.97
CA PHE A 32 -4.99 7.25 15.53
C PHE A 32 -4.04 7.99 16.46
N TYR A 33 -3.05 8.65 15.87
CA TYR A 33 -2.03 9.39 16.62
C TYR A 33 -1.77 10.76 16.05
N LEU A 34 -1.36 11.68 16.93
CA LEU A 34 -0.87 12.99 16.56
C LEU A 34 0.58 13.13 17.06
N SER A 35 1.45 13.75 16.25
CA SER A 35 2.84 13.97 16.62
C SER A 35 2.96 14.81 17.90
N SER A 36 3.82 14.38 18.82
CA SER A 36 4.07 15.09 20.07
C SER A 36 4.61 16.51 19.87
N SER A 37 5.31 16.78 18.78
CA SER A 37 5.77 18.12 18.40
C SER A 37 4.60 19.07 18.11
N SER A 38 3.49 18.55 17.60
CA SER A 38 2.31 19.35 17.23
C SER A 38 1.46 19.80 18.43
N ILE A 39 1.53 19.09 19.54
CA ILE A 39 0.71 19.37 20.73
C ILE A 39 1.35 20.44 21.62
N LYS A 40 2.66 20.64 21.48
CA LYS A 40 3.34 21.75 22.17
C LYS A 40 2.86 23.12 21.70
N GLU A 41 2.33 23.18 20.48
CA GLU A 41 1.87 24.42 19.84
C GLU A 41 0.38 24.74 20.16
N ASP A 42 -0.43 23.72 20.51
CA ASP A 42 -1.87 23.94 20.74
C ASP A 42 -2.41 23.06 21.87
N LYS A 43 -2.66 23.69 23.03
CA LYS A 43 -3.18 23.04 24.24
C LYS A 43 -4.61 22.50 24.10
N ASN A 44 -5.32 22.83 23.02
CA ASN A 44 -6.71 22.48 22.78
C ASN A 44 -6.92 21.21 21.93
N LEU A 45 -5.83 20.55 21.49
CA LEU A 45 -5.92 19.32 20.71
C LEU A 45 -6.25 18.12 21.60
N LYS A 46 -7.48 18.09 22.12
CA LYS A 46 -8.00 16.98 22.93
C LYS A 46 -8.55 15.88 22.01
N GLY A 47 -8.13 14.63 22.23
CA GLY A 47 -8.76 13.45 21.63
C GLY A 47 -7.83 12.43 20.98
N PHE A 48 -6.64 12.81 20.54
CA PHE A 48 -5.68 11.87 19.97
C PHE A 48 -4.48 11.64 20.89
N LYS A 49 -4.02 10.38 20.95
CA LYS A 49 -2.83 10.02 21.72
C LYS A 49 -1.59 10.72 21.16
N ASN A 50 -0.82 11.27 22.07
CA ASN A 50 0.45 11.90 21.77
C ASN A 50 1.50 10.85 21.45
N LEU A 51 2.24 11.03 20.37
CA LEU A 51 3.20 10.05 19.92
C LEU A 51 4.56 10.66 19.57
N ASN A 52 5.63 10.11 20.15
CA ASN A 52 6.96 10.26 19.57
C ASN A 52 7.04 9.34 18.34
N ILE A 53 6.79 9.91 17.17
CA ILE A 53 6.67 9.14 15.92
C ILE A 53 7.92 8.30 15.65
N LYS A 54 9.12 8.84 15.87
CA LYS A 54 10.38 8.14 15.54
C LYS A 54 10.55 6.87 16.40
N SER A 55 10.32 6.96 17.70
CA SER A 55 10.40 5.80 18.61
C SER A 55 9.33 4.78 18.25
N TYR A 56 8.09 5.24 18.07
CA TYR A 56 6.97 4.36 17.75
C TYR A 56 7.20 3.57 16.45
N LEU A 57 7.67 4.22 15.39
CA LEU A 57 7.92 3.55 14.12
C LEU A 57 9.04 2.51 14.24
N ARG A 58 10.11 2.79 14.99
CA ARG A 58 11.19 1.81 15.23
C ARG A 58 10.69 0.54 15.89
N GLU A 59 9.81 0.70 16.88
CA GLU A 59 9.26 -0.42 17.68
C GLU A 59 8.18 -1.20 16.91
N ASN A 60 7.43 -0.54 16.05
CA ASN A 60 6.21 -1.10 15.44
C ASN A 60 6.30 -1.30 13.92
N TRP A 61 7.43 -0.99 13.28
CA TRP A 61 7.56 -1.03 11.82
C TRP A 61 7.13 -2.36 11.19
N LYS A 62 7.52 -3.47 11.83
CA LYS A 62 7.21 -4.83 11.36
C LYS A 62 5.88 -5.38 11.85
N ASN A 63 5.26 -4.74 12.84
CA ASN A 63 4.03 -5.22 13.50
C ASN A 63 2.77 -4.54 12.94
N VAL A 64 2.91 -3.55 12.06
CA VAL A 64 1.83 -2.80 11.44
C VAL A 64 1.78 -3.16 9.96
N ASN A 65 0.59 -3.36 9.43
CA ASN A 65 0.44 -3.72 8.02
C ASN A 65 0.44 -2.48 7.11
N VAL A 66 -0.20 -1.38 7.54
CA VAL A 66 -0.25 -0.14 6.76
C VAL A 66 -0.18 1.08 7.68
N PHE A 67 0.74 1.99 7.38
CA PHE A 67 0.77 3.33 7.96
C PHE A 67 0.15 4.36 7.02
N ILE A 68 -0.70 5.22 7.55
CA ILE A 68 -1.28 6.38 6.86
C ILE A 68 -0.72 7.63 7.52
N PHE A 69 0.05 8.41 6.78
CA PHE A 69 0.59 9.69 7.26
C PHE A 69 -0.19 10.87 6.68
N ILE A 70 -0.66 11.75 7.56
CA ILE A 70 -1.33 12.99 7.17
C ILE A 70 -0.32 14.12 7.28
N GLY A 71 0.26 14.51 6.13
CA GLY A 71 1.31 15.51 6.09
C GLY A 71 2.04 15.58 4.76
N SER A 72 3.27 16.11 4.76
CA SER A 72 4.04 16.20 3.53
C SER A 72 4.77 14.89 3.18
N LEU A 73 4.83 14.59 1.89
CA LEU A 73 5.57 13.43 1.36
C LEU A 73 7.05 13.47 1.80
N GLY A 74 7.71 14.63 1.67
CA GLY A 74 9.11 14.76 2.03
C GLY A 74 9.41 14.55 3.53
N ALA A 75 8.50 14.96 4.42
CA ALA A 75 8.64 14.69 5.85
C ALA A 75 8.48 13.18 6.15
N THR A 76 7.51 12.54 5.52
CA THR A 76 7.32 11.09 5.64
C THR A 76 8.53 10.32 5.16
N THR A 77 9.05 10.64 3.96
CA THR A 77 10.22 9.99 3.38
C THR A 77 11.44 10.06 4.31
N ARG A 78 11.75 11.25 4.86
CA ARG A 78 12.86 11.40 5.82
C ARG A 78 12.65 10.62 7.11
N LEU A 79 11.39 10.50 7.54
CA LEU A 79 11.05 9.80 8.77
C LEU A 79 11.25 8.29 8.67
N ILE A 80 10.86 7.70 7.51
CA ILE A 80 10.88 6.25 7.31
C ILE A 80 12.17 5.75 6.63
N SER A 81 13.00 6.63 6.06
CA SER A 81 14.17 6.24 5.25
C SER A 81 15.12 5.26 5.93
N SER A 82 15.34 5.40 7.25
CA SER A 82 16.19 4.51 8.03
C SER A 82 15.53 3.18 8.44
N LEU A 83 14.23 3.03 8.19
CA LEU A 83 13.43 1.86 8.55
C LEU A 83 13.16 0.93 7.36
N ILE A 84 13.25 1.49 6.16
CA ILE A 84 13.02 0.75 4.92
C ILE A 84 14.14 -0.27 4.73
N SER A 85 13.77 -1.53 4.58
CA SER A 85 14.74 -2.61 4.46
C SER A 85 14.42 -3.58 3.33
N ASN A 86 13.18 -4.04 3.23
CA ASN A 86 12.80 -5.10 2.31
C ASN A 86 11.34 -4.93 1.85
N LYS A 87 11.15 -5.00 0.54
CA LYS A 87 9.85 -4.90 -0.12
C LYS A 87 8.79 -5.90 0.41
N GLU A 88 9.22 -7.04 0.91
CA GLU A 88 8.30 -8.10 1.37
C GLU A 88 7.93 -7.97 2.85
N SER A 89 8.83 -7.41 3.66
CA SER A 89 8.66 -7.30 5.12
C SER A 89 8.26 -5.91 5.59
N ASP A 90 8.50 -4.87 4.79
CA ASP A 90 8.12 -3.51 5.14
C ASP A 90 6.60 -3.31 5.08
N PRO A 91 6.01 -2.47 5.93
CA PRO A 91 4.59 -2.14 5.86
C PRO A 91 4.24 -1.37 4.59
N GLY A 92 2.96 -1.35 4.25
CA GLY A 92 2.44 -0.37 3.32
C GLY A 92 2.52 1.04 3.92
N VAL A 93 2.89 2.01 3.11
CA VAL A 93 2.89 3.42 3.54
C VAL A 93 2.10 4.26 2.56
N ILE A 94 1.10 4.96 3.09
CA ILE A 94 0.26 5.89 2.35
C ILE A 94 0.43 7.29 2.96
N VAL A 95 0.64 8.28 2.11
CA VAL A 95 0.68 9.69 2.52
C VAL A 95 -0.54 10.40 1.96
N THR A 96 -1.16 11.23 2.77
CA THR A 96 -2.24 12.11 2.32
C THR A 96 -2.00 13.55 2.79
N ASP A 97 -2.46 14.50 2.01
CA ASP A 97 -2.47 15.89 2.44
C ASP A 97 -3.50 16.13 3.56
N LYS A 98 -3.47 17.29 4.20
CA LYS A 98 -4.34 17.62 5.33
C LYS A 98 -5.84 17.67 4.97
N LYS A 99 -6.17 17.78 3.70
CA LYS A 99 -7.54 17.78 3.19
C LYS A 99 -8.01 16.39 2.75
N GLY A 100 -7.09 15.42 2.64
CA GLY A 100 -7.38 14.11 2.07
C GLY A 100 -7.58 14.12 0.55
N SER A 101 -7.19 15.21 -0.13
CA SER A 101 -7.44 15.37 -1.58
C SER A 101 -6.50 14.52 -2.43
N LYS A 102 -5.30 14.23 -1.93
CA LYS A 102 -4.32 13.37 -2.59
C LYS A 102 -3.96 12.19 -1.68
N ILE A 103 -4.03 11.00 -2.23
CA ILE A 103 -3.70 9.74 -1.56
C ILE A 103 -2.53 9.15 -2.30
N ILE A 104 -1.35 9.14 -1.69
CA ILE A 104 -0.09 8.78 -2.34
C ILE A 104 0.50 7.54 -1.66
N PRO A 105 0.27 6.35 -2.18
CA PRO A 105 0.96 5.15 -1.72
C PRO A 105 2.44 5.23 -2.11
N ILE A 106 3.34 5.20 -1.13
CA ILE A 106 4.78 5.34 -1.37
C ILE A 106 5.56 4.05 -1.14
N LEU A 107 5.02 3.11 -0.34
CA LEU A 107 5.59 1.79 -0.16
C LEU A 107 4.54 0.71 -0.35
N ASN A 108 4.93 -0.36 -1.00
CA ASN A 108 4.17 -1.61 -1.09
C ASN A 108 2.75 -1.50 -1.68
N LEU A 109 2.52 -0.56 -2.64
CA LEU A 109 1.23 -0.45 -3.34
C LEU A 109 0.85 -1.74 -4.09
N HIS A 110 1.85 -2.50 -4.58
CA HIS A 110 1.64 -3.78 -5.25
C HIS A 110 1.08 -4.87 -4.32
N HIS A 111 1.23 -4.73 -2.99
CA HIS A 111 0.54 -5.60 -2.04
C HIS A 111 -0.94 -5.24 -1.96
N ASN A 112 -1.81 -6.24 -2.12
CA ASN A 112 -3.26 -6.04 -2.04
C ASN A 112 -3.70 -5.32 -0.76
N LYS A 113 -2.98 -5.52 0.35
CA LYS A 113 -3.26 -4.85 1.63
C LYS A 113 -3.20 -3.32 1.49
N THR A 114 -2.11 -2.78 0.94
CA THR A 114 -1.92 -1.33 0.77
C THR A 114 -2.89 -0.77 -0.25
N LYS A 115 -3.05 -1.45 -1.39
CA LYS A 115 -3.98 -1.04 -2.45
C LYS A 115 -5.42 -0.98 -1.93
N ASN A 116 -5.86 -2.00 -1.20
CA ASN A 116 -7.21 -2.03 -0.63
C ASN A 116 -7.44 -0.91 0.39
N ILE A 117 -6.44 -0.58 1.21
CA ILE A 117 -6.55 0.55 2.15
C ILE A 117 -6.60 1.87 1.38
N ALA A 118 -5.77 2.09 0.35
CA ALA A 118 -5.82 3.29 -0.48
C ALA A 118 -7.20 3.47 -1.14
N LEU A 119 -7.79 2.40 -1.68
CA LEU A 119 -9.15 2.42 -2.24
C LEU A 119 -10.22 2.70 -1.18
N LYS A 120 -10.11 2.12 0.02
CA LYS A 120 -11.02 2.43 1.12
C LYS A 120 -10.93 3.90 1.54
N ILE A 121 -9.74 4.48 1.60
CA ILE A 121 -9.55 5.91 1.86
C ILE A 121 -10.23 6.72 0.76
N GLN A 122 -9.97 6.43 -0.51
CA GLN A 122 -10.58 7.12 -1.64
C GLN A 122 -12.11 7.08 -1.57
N ASN A 123 -12.69 5.90 -1.35
CA ASN A 123 -14.14 5.75 -1.27
C ASN A 123 -14.75 6.48 -0.05
N PHE A 124 -13.96 6.62 1.03
CA PHE A 124 -14.43 7.22 2.28
C PHE A 124 -14.38 8.75 2.28
N ILE A 125 -13.34 9.34 1.68
CA ILE A 125 -13.12 10.80 1.70
C ILE A 125 -13.17 11.46 0.31
N GLY A 126 -13.23 10.69 -0.78
CA GLY A 126 -13.30 11.20 -2.16
C GLY A 126 -11.97 11.72 -2.72
N GLY A 127 -10.83 11.40 -2.10
CA GLY A 127 -9.52 11.82 -2.58
C GLY A 127 -9.09 11.10 -3.86
N GLU A 128 -8.08 11.62 -4.52
CA GLU A 128 -7.46 11.02 -5.71
C GLU A 128 -6.24 10.17 -5.34
N ILE A 129 -6.22 8.92 -5.78
CA ILE A 129 -5.03 8.06 -5.63
C ILE A 129 -4.03 8.41 -6.72
N ILE A 130 -2.80 8.75 -6.30
CA ILE A 130 -1.67 9.02 -7.19
C ILE A 130 -0.81 7.77 -7.28
N GLU A 131 -0.94 7.03 -8.36
CA GLU A 131 -0.11 5.86 -8.67
C GLU A 131 1.03 6.25 -9.61
N THR A 132 2.24 5.77 -9.30
CA THR A 132 3.46 6.06 -10.08
C THR A 132 4.10 4.82 -10.68
N ASN A 133 3.48 3.65 -10.51
CA ASN A 133 3.99 2.39 -11.01
C ASN A 133 3.65 2.19 -12.50
N ASN A 134 4.64 1.77 -13.28
CA ASN A 134 4.50 1.57 -14.74
C ASN A 134 3.41 0.56 -15.11
N SER A 135 3.18 -0.48 -14.31
CA SER A 135 2.15 -1.48 -14.58
C SER A 135 0.73 -0.92 -14.61
N SER A 136 0.45 0.10 -13.79
CA SER A 136 -0.85 0.80 -13.80
C SER A 136 -0.98 1.74 -15.01
N LEU A 137 0.10 2.42 -15.37
CA LEU A 137 0.12 3.38 -16.48
C LEU A 137 0.04 2.69 -17.86
N GLU A 138 0.60 1.49 -17.99
CA GLU A 138 0.68 0.76 -19.26
C GLU A 138 -0.40 -0.32 -19.41
N ASN A 139 -1.37 -0.42 -18.51
CA ASN A 139 -2.37 -1.51 -18.48
C ASN A 139 -1.72 -2.91 -18.44
N LEU A 140 -0.55 -3.04 -17.83
CA LEU A 140 0.13 -4.31 -17.67
C LEU A 140 -0.46 -5.11 -16.51
N LEU A 141 -0.48 -6.42 -16.64
CA LEU A 141 -0.86 -7.30 -15.53
C LEU A 141 0.14 -7.15 -14.40
N ASN A 142 -0.33 -6.86 -13.21
CA ASN A 142 0.54 -6.76 -12.05
C ASN A 142 0.95 -8.17 -11.58
N LEU A 143 2.08 -8.67 -12.08
CA LEU A 143 2.60 -10.00 -11.77
C LEU A 143 2.93 -10.17 -10.27
N ASP A 144 3.34 -9.12 -9.58
CA ASP A 144 3.65 -9.17 -8.14
C ASP A 144 2.43 -9.53 -7.29
N SER A 145 1.24 -9.20 -7.74
CA SER A 145 -0.02 -9.48 -7.04
C SER A 145 -0.94 -10.45 -7.79
N PHE A 146 -0.49 -10.98 -8.93
CA PHE A 146 -1.29 -11.88 -9.74
C PHE A 146 -1.72 -13.13 -8.95
N GLY A 147 -3.00 -13.41 -8.95
CA GLY A 147 -3.58 -14.54 -8.25
C GLY A 147 -3.82 -14.36 -6.75
N ASN A 148 -3.30 -13.30 -6.11
CA ASN A 148 -3.47 -13.08 -4.67
C ASN A 148 -4.95 -12.98 -4.25
N ASN A 149 -5.80 -12.38 -5.09
CA ASN A 149 -7.24 -12.28 -4.83
C ASN A 149 -7.96 -13.63 -4.85
N TRP A 150 -7.35 -14.65 -5.46
CA TRP A 150 -7.87 -16.01 -5.54
C TRP A 150 -7.20 -16.97 -4.55
N GLY A 151 -6.39 -16.42 -3.64
CA GLY A 151 -5.67 -17.20 -2.65
C GLY A 151 -4.44 -17.94 -3.20
N TRP A 152 -3.99 -17.62 -4.40
CA TRP A 152 -2.77 -18.20 -4.97
C TRP A 152 -1.54 -17.70 -4.21
N ARG A 153 -0.58 -18.57 -4.05
CA ARG A 153 0.71 -18.24 -3.43
C ARG A 153 1.82 -18.37 -4.47
N ARG A 154 2.68 -17.36 -4.49
CA ARG A 154 3.87 -17.37 -5.33
C ARG A 154 4.88 -18.39 -4.80
N SER A 155 5.44 -19.22 -5.67
CA SER A 155 6.55 -20.12 -5.39
C SER A 155 7.65 -19.92 -6.41
N GLY A 156 8.91 -20.10 -6.02
CA GLY A 156 10.08 -19.93 -6.88
C GLY A 156 11.09 -18.95 -6.32
N SER A 157 12.24 -18.80 -7.01
CA SER A 157 13.29 -17.89 -6.58
C SER A 157 12.91 -16.43 -6.83
N ILE A 158 13.32 -15.54 -5.93
CA ILE A 158 13.11 -14.09 -6.05
C ILE A 158 13.77 -13.58 -7.35
N GLU A 159 14.93 -14.13 -7.72
CA GLU A 159 15.66 -13.75 -8.92
C GLU A 159 14.86 -14.02 -10.19
N ASN A 160 14.31 -15.23 -10.35
CA ASN A 160 13.51 -15.59 -11.52
C ASN A 160 12.24 -14.74 -11.62
N TRP A 161 11.62 -14.46 -10.48
CA TRP A 161 10.45 -13.61 -10.44
C TRP A 161 10.76 -12.16 -10.83
N SER A 162 11.88 -11.63 -10.36
CA SER A 162 12.36 -10.30 -10.74
C SER A 162 12.66 -10.19 -12.23
N LYS A 163 13.29 -11.22 -12.82
CA LYS A 163 13.51 -11.30 -14.28
C LYS A 163 12.19 -11.26 -15.05
N LEU A 164 11.20 -12.00 -14.61
CA LEU A 164 9.87 -12.01 -15.24
C LEU A 164 9.22 -10.62 -15.24
N VAL A 165 9.26 -9.91 -14.11
CA VAL A 165 8.74 -8.54 -13.98
C VAL A 165 9.50 -7.57 -14.88
N ILE A 166 10.85 -7.70 -14.95
CA ILE A 166 11.68 -6.87 -15.83
C ILE A 166 11.35 -7.12 -17.29
N ASN A 167 11.20 -8.38 -17.71
CA ASN A 167 10.86 -8.73 -19.08
C ASN A 167 9.48 -8.17 -19.46
N GLN A 168 8.52 -8.26 -18.54
CA GLN A 168 7.21 -7.63 -18.75
C GLN A 168 7.33 -6.10 -18.96
N SER A 169 8.18 -5.42 -18.18
CA SER A 169 8.37 -3.97 -18.32
C SER A 169 9.02 -3.60 -19.67
N LYS A 170 9.78 -4.52 -20.26
CA LYS A 170 10.33 -4.39 -21.62
C LYS A 170 9.34 -4.74 -22.73
N LYS A 171 8.08 -5.04 -22.39
CA LYS A 171 7.02 -5.47 -23.31
C LYS A 171 7.30 -6.82 -23.99
N GLU A 172 8.15 -7.65 -23.41
CA GLU A 172 8.36 -9.01 -23.87
C GLU A 172 7.11 -9.85 -23.62
N THR A 173 6.82 -10.79 -24.50
CA THR A 173 5.70 -11.71 -24.35
C THR A 173 5.97 -12.67 -23.19
N ILE A 174 5.02 -12.78 -22.27
CA ILE A 174 5.08 -13.70 -21.15
C ILE A 174 4.15 -14.86 -21.44
N PHE A 175 4.71 -16.06 -21.43
CA PHE A 175 3.96 -17.29 -21.54
C PHE A 175 3.69 -17.86 -20.18
N PHE A 176 2.49 -18.37 -19.97
CA PHE A 176 2.13 -19.07 -18.76
C PHE A 176 1.41 -20.38 -19.10
N GLN A 177 1.48 -21.30 -18.16
CA GLN A 177 0.86 -22.60 -18.28
C GLN A 177 0.10 -22.91 -17.00
N GLN A 178 -1.14 -23.38 -17.15
CA GLN A 178 -1.97 -23.78 -16.05
C GLN A 178 -2.25 -25.27 -16.14
N PHE A 179 -1.87 -26.00 -15.09
CA PHE A 179 -2.06 -27.47 -15.03
C PHE A 179 -3.39 -27.88 -14.37
N SER A 180 -3.99 -27.00 -13.56
CA SER A 180 -5.23 -27.34 -12.84
C SER A 180 -5.96 -26.08 -12.35
N GLY A 181 -7.18 -26.23 -11.89
CA GLY A 181 -8.00 -25.17 -11.33
C GLY A 181 -8.79 -24.36 -12.35
N ASN A 182 -9.50 -23.35 -11.87
CA ASN A 182 -10.32 -22.48 -12.71
C ASN A 182 -9.48 -21.41 -13.39
N GLU A 183 -9.79 -21.10 -14.64
CA GLU A 183 -9.11 -20.07 -15.43
C GLU A 183 -9.59 -18.64 -15.06
N LEU A 184 -9.53 -18.31 -13.76
CA LEU A 184 -9.99 -17.03 -13.22
C LEU A 184 -9.26 -15.84 -13.83
N TRP A 185 -8.05 -16.05 -14.30
CA TRP A 185 -7.23 -15.05 -14.97
C TRP A 185 -7.83 -14.56 -16.29
N LYS A 186 -8.67 -15.34 -16.98
CA LYS A 186 -9.35 -14.93 -18.21
C LYS A 186 -10.26 -13.72 -18.03
N GLY A 187 -10.77 -13.50 -16.81
CA GLY A 187 -11.56 -12.32 -16.44
C GLY A 187 -10.72 -11.10 -16.12
N CYS A 188 -9.40 -11.25 -15.93
CA CYS A 188 -8.49 -10.10 -15.73
C CYS A 188 -8.28 -9.41 -17.07
N LYS A 189 -8.20 -8.07 -17.07
CA LYS A 189 -7.69 -7.36 -18.25
C LYS A 189 -6.23 -7.77 -18.42
N PRO A 190 -5.89 -8.62 -19.41
CA PRO A 190 -4.55 -9.12 -19.56
C PRO A 190 -3.64 -8.00 -20.04
N SER A 191 -2.39 -8.04 -19.62
CA SER A 191 -1.37 -7.34 -20.36
C SER A 191 -1.37 -7.90 -21.78
N ARG A 192 -1.17 -7.04 -22.78
CA ARG A 192 -1.14 -7.44 -24.20
C ARG A 192 -0.09 -8.52 -24.50
N ASN A 193 0.83 -8.74 -23.58
CA ASN A 193 1.94 -9.68 -23.71
C ASN A 193 1.81 -10.94 -22.87
N LEU A 194 0.63 -11.23 -22.29
CA LEU A 194 0.37 -12.48 -21.58
C LEU A 194 -0.32 -13.48 -22.50
N ASN A 195 0.35 -14.55 -22.86
CA ASN A 195 -0.18 -15.62 -23.67
C ASN A 195 -0.15 -16.95 -22.91
N GLN A 196 -1.20 -17.74 -23.08
CA GLN A 196 -1.20 -19.11 -22.59
C GLN A 196 -0.33 -19.97 -23.52
N LEU A 197 0.52 -20.81 -22.95
CA LEU A 197 1.15 -21.88 -23.69
C LEU A 197 0.09 -22.95 -23.97
N ASP A 198 -0.28 -23.07 -25.23
CA ASP A 198 -1.04 -24.23 -25.66
C ASP A 198 -0.05 -25.39 -25.81
N TYR A 199 -0.35 -26.52 -25.17
CA TYR A 199 0.38 -27.77 -25.46
C TYR A 199 -0.02 -28.21 -26.87
N CYS A 200 0.95 -28.23 -27.76
CA CYS A 200 0.88 -29.15 -28.89
C CYS A 200 1.21 -30.53 -28.31
N ASP A 201 0.23 -31.42 -28.35
CA ASP A 201 0.44 -32.85 -28.10
C ASP A 201 1.50 -33.47 -29.02
#